data_9f3fdd9c1b4a105a156bab4b57bedfc8
#
_entry.id   9f3fdd9c1b4a105a156bab4b57bedfc8
#
_cell.length_a   1.000
_cell.length_b   1.000
_cell.length_c   1.000
_cell.angle_alpha   90.00
_cell.angle_beta   90.00
_cell.angle_gamma   90.00
#
_symmetry.space_group_name_H-M   'P 1'
#
loop_
_entity.id
_entity.type
_entity.pdbx_description
1 polymer ?
#
loop_
_entity_poly.entity_id
_entity_poly.type
_entity_poly.pdbx_seq_one_letter_code
_entity_poly.pdbx_strand_id
1 'polypeptide(L)'
;MKKYLILFAFSFLILQVLPGQKPAVSSDFILVDGLVEAPFVINRAYLHTFVPENLDSLLITNYLGIKKSVLRQLKVVPLDKVLERVAIVSDNPTQLSQYYLVCSATDGSFEVFSWNELYNNGSGNEIYLLVESDGKPIEQLENRMILFSNSDTYRERRYVTGLSKITIGKAGK
;
A
#
# COMPACT_ATOMS: atom_id res chain seq x y z
N MET A 1 52.90 43.93 26.47
CA MET A 1 52.82 42.80 25.56
C MET A 1 51.56 41.98 25.95
N LYS A 2 50.47 42.14 25.20
CA LYS A 2 49.19 41.42 25.45
C LYS A 2 49.15 40.18 24.56
N LYS A 3 49.11 39.00 25.21
CA LYS A 3 48.91 37.68 24.54
C LYS A 3 47.46 37.50 24.25
N TYR A 4 47.07 37.42 22.99
CA TYR A 4 45.72 37.05 22.55
C TYR A 4 45.62 35.51 22.49
N LEU A 5 44.80 34.92 23.33
CA LEU A 5 44.47 33.51 23.31
C LEU A 5 43.31 33.31 22.29
N ILE A 6 43.61 32.72 21.15
CA ILE A 6 42.61 32.36 20.12
C ILE A 6 42.02 31.02 20.53
N LEU A 7 40.75 31.07 20.97
CA LEU A 7 39.96 29.87 21.27
C LEU A 7 39.35 29.35 19.94
N PHE A 8 39.89 28.26 19.42
CA PHE A 8 39.36 27.59 18.22
C PHE A 8 38.16 26.72 18.67
N ALA A 9 36.94 27.23 18.51
CA ALA A 9 35.72 26.46 18.70
C ALA A 9 35.54 25.48 17.52
N PHE A 10 35.86 24.22 17.74
CA PHE A 10 35.62 23.14 16.77
C PHE A 10 34.12 22.80 16.79
N SER A 11 33.34 23.43 15.90
CA SER A 11 31.93 23.10 15.71
C SER A 11 31.82 21.74 15.02
N PHE A 12 31.55 20.70 15.79
CA PHE A 12 31.27 19.37 15.29
C PHE A 12 29.86 19.36 14.69
N LEU A 13 29.77 19.63 13.37
CA LEU A 13 28.53 19.52 12.61
C LEU A 13 28.20 18.02 12.48
N ILE A 14 27.36 17.53 13.40
CA ILE A 14 26.81 16.17 13.29
C ILE A 14 25.83 16.19 12.13
N LEU A 15 26.28 15.73 10.96
CA LEU A 15 25.42 15.42 9.83
C LEU A 15 24.55 14.24 10.25
N GLN A 16 23.31 14.50 10.68
CA GLN A 16 22.32 13.44 10.85
C GLN A 16 21.97 12.93 9.46
N VAL A 17 22.54 11.79 9.10
CA VAL A 17 22.09 11.03 7.94
C VAL A 17 20.70 10.50 8.28
N LEU A 18 19.67 11.20 7.80
CA LEU A 18 18.30 10.69 7.80
C LEU A 18 18.35 9.37 7.00
N PRO A 19 17.83 8.26 7.55
CA PRO A 19 17.71 7.04 6.78
C PRO A 19 16.82 7.34 5.56
N GLY A 20 17.44 7.46 4.39
CA GLY A 20 16.72 7.64 3.14
C GLY A 20 15.82 6.43 2.94
N GLN A 21 14.54 6.67 2.65
CA GLN A 21 13.63 5.61 2.24
C GLN A 21 14.26 4.90 1.05
N LYS A 22 14.39 3.58 1.14
CA LYS A 22 14.84 2.78 0.00
C LYS A 22 13.80 2.93 -1.11
N PRO A 23 14.22 3.11 -2.38
CA PRO A 23 13.26 3.13 -3.48
C PRO A 23 12.45 1.83 -3.47
N ALA A 24 11.15 1.92 -3.69
CA ALA A 24 10.29 0.74 -3.78
C ALA A 24 10.79 -0.15 -4.92
N VAL A 25 11.13 -1.39 -4.59
CA VAL A 25 11.44 -2.43 -5.58
C VAL A 25 10.11 -3.10 -5.94
N SER A 26 9.88 -3.35 -7.24
CA SER A 26 8.66 -4.04 -7.66
C SER A 26 8.55 -5.42 -7.00
N SER A 27 7.36 -5.78 -6.50
CA SER A 27 7.07 -7.11 -5.99
C SER A 27 6.45 -7.99 -7.08
N ASP A 28 6.75 -9.28 -7.08
CA ASP A 28 6.13 -10.27 -7.97
C ASP A 28 4.97 -11.01 -7.33
N PHE A 29 4.81 -10.88 -6.01
CA PHE A 29 3.73 -11.50 -5.24
C PHE A 29 3.43 -10.70 -3.98
N ILE A 30 2.27 -10.96 -3.39
CA ILE A 30 1.86 -10.43 -2.09
C ILE A 30 1.64 -11.62 -1.16
N LEU A 31 2.33 -11.64 -0.03
CA LEU A 31 2.07 -12.61 1.04
C LEU A 31 0.94 -12.09 1.93
N VAL A 32 -0.11 -12.87 2.09
CA VAL A 32 -1.18 -12.61 3.08
C VAL A 32 -0.94 -13.47 4.29
N ASP A 33 -0.80 -12.87 5.47
CA ASP A 33 -0.54 -13.55 6.75
C ASP A 33 -1.28 -12.87 7.93
N GLY A 34 -0.90 -13.23 9.16
CA GLY A 34 -1.50 -12.73 10.40
C GLY A 34 -2.64 -13.61 10.85
N LEU A 35 -3.82 -13.05 11.14
CA LEU A 35 -5.00 -13.79 11.61
C LEU A 35 -5.72 -14.50 10.46
N VAL A 36 -5.02 -15.41 9.80
CA VAL A 36 -5.49 -16.28 8.71
C VAL A 36 -5.22 -17.73 9.08
N GLU A 37 -6.06 -18.67 8.61
CA GLU A 37 -5.87 -20.11 8.89
C GLU A 37 -4.57 -20.64 8.29
N ALA A 38 -4.20 -20.15 7.10
CA ALA A 38 -2.94 -20.44 6.44
C ALA A 38 -2.48 -19.24 5.63
N PRO A 39 -1.16 -18.97 5.56
CA PRO A 39 -0.64 -17.94 4.67
C PRO A 39 -1.06 -18.18 3.22
N PHE A 40 -1.41 -17.10 2.52
CA PHE A 40 -1.86 -17.15 1.13
C PHE A 40 -0.97 -16.26 0.26
N VAL A 41 -0.66 -16.72 -0.96
CA VAL A 41 0.18 -15.97 -1.91
C VAL A 41 -0.66 -15.49 -3.08
N ILE A 42 -0.75 -14.18 -3.24
CA ILE A 42 -1.33 -13.52 -4.41
C ILE A 42 -0.18 -13.23 -5.38
N ASN A 43 -0.15 -13.92 -6.48
CA ASN A 43 0.79 -13.69 -7.57
C ASN A 43 0.07 -13.22 -8.84
N ARG A 44 0.81 -12.89 -9.89
CA ARG A 44 0.25 -12.43 -11.16
C ARG A 44 -0.71 -13.45 -11.79
N ALA A 45 -0.37 -14.73 -11.74
CA ALA A 45 -1.22 -15.80 -12.29
C ALA A 45 -2.58 -15.85 -11.57
N TYR A 46 -2.58 -15.65 -10.26
CA TYR A 46 -3.83 -15.55 -9.49
C TYR A 46 -4.62 -14.29 -9.87
N LEU A 47 -3.98 -13.13 -10.03
CA LEU A 47 -4.66 -11.90 -10.45
C LEU A 47 -5.29 -12.02 -11.85
N HIS A 48 -4.67 -12.75 -12.76
CA HIS A 48 -5.23 -13.02 -14.09
C HIS A 48 -6.46 -13.93 -14.08
N THR A 49 -6.81 -14.57 -12.97
CA THR A 49 -8.06 -15.36 -12.87
C THR A 49 -9.30 -14.48 -12.70
N PHE A 50 -9.13 -13.21 -12.38
CA PHE A 50 -10.23 -12.27 -12.20
C PHE A 50 -10.58 -11.55 -13.51
N VAL A 51 -11.85 -11.20 -13.67
CA VAL A 51 -12.29 -10.27 -14.72
C VAL A 51 -12.07 -8.86 -14.15
N PRO A 52 -11.14 -8.06 -14.71
CA PRO A 52 -10.85 -6.74 -14.17
C PRO A 52 -11.96 -5.75 -14.49
N GLU A 53 -12.11 -4.78 -13.61
CA GLU A 53 -12.95 -3.60 -13.81
C GLU A 53 -12.17 -2.51 -14.55
N ASN A 54 -12.87 -1.72 -15.37
CA ASN A 54 -12.28 -0.57 -16.03
C ASN A 54 -12.46 0.69 -15.17
N LEU A 55 -11.38 1.43 -14.98
CA LEU A 55 -11.37 2.71 -14.34
C LEU A 55 -10.72 3.73 -15.29
N ASP A 56 -11.43 4.81 -15.65
CA ASP A 56 -10.97 5.76 -16.67
C ASP A 56 -9.64 6.41 -16.30
N SER A 57 -9.54 6.90 -15.08
CA SER A 57 -8.33 7.55 -14.59
C SER A 57 -8.25 7.60 -13.08
N LEU A 58 -7.03 7.65 -12.56
CA LEU A 58 -6.71 7.90 -11.16
C LEU A 58 -5.83 9.14 -11.05
N LEU A 59 -6.34 10.19 -10.42
CA LEU A 59 -5.57 11.38 -10.11
C LEU A 59 -4.77 11.14 -8.83
N ILE A 60 -3.45 11.08 -8.94
CA ILE A 60 -2.56 11.00 -7.77
C ILE A 60 -2.25 12.43 -7.30
N THR A 61 -2.60 12.73 -6.06
CA THR A 61 -2.32 14.02 -5.40
C THR A 61 -1.36 13.79 -4.24
N ASN A 62 -0.52 14.80 -3.93
CA ASN A 62 0.27 14.75 -2.71
C ASN A 62 -0.62 14.98 -1.46
N TYR A 63 0.01 14.94 -0.27
CA TYR A 63 -0.69 15.13 1.02
C TYR A 63 -1.34 16.52 1.18
N LEU A 64 -0.98 17.51 0.33
CA LEU A 64 -1.58 18.84 0.27
C LEU A 64 -2.70 18.93 -0.79
N GLY A 65 -3.02 17.84 -1.51
CA GLY A 65 -4.00 17.83 -2.59
C GLY A 65 -3.46 18.34 -3.93
N ILE A 66 -2.16 18.63 -4.02
CA ILE A 66 -1.54 19.09 -5.27
C ILE A 66 -1.36 17.87 -6.20
N LYS A 67 -1.79 18.04 -7.46
CA LYS A 67 -1.66 17.01 -8.49
C LYS A 67 -0.19 16.63 -8.72
N LYS A 68 0.12 15.34 -8.66
CA LYS A 68 1.41 14.75 -9.01
C LYS A 68 1.38 14.10 -10.40
N SER A 69 0.43 13.19 -10.60
CA SER A 69 0.31 12.45 -11.84
C SER A 69 -1.13 12.02 -12.09
N VAL A 70 -1.40 11.52 -13.29
CA VAL A 70 -2.67 10.89 -13.65
C VAL A 70 -2.33 9.57 -14.33
N LEU A 71 -2.82 8.49 -13.77
CA LEU A 71 -2.87 7.18 -14.46
C LEU A 71 -4.14 7.13 -15.28
N ARG A 72 -4.11 6.47 -16.43
CA ARG A 72 -5.24 6.39 -17.37
C ARG A 72 -5.49 4.97 -17.83
N GLN A 73 -6.72 4.73 -18.33
CA GLN A 73 -7.11 3.45 -18.91
C GLN A 73 -6.72 2.29 -17.99
N LEU A 74 -7.17 2.37 -16.73
CA LEU A 74 -6.80 1.41 -15.71
C LEU A 74 -7.69 0.18 -15.81
N LYS A 75 -7.09 -1.00 -15.63
CA LYS A 75 -7.81 -2.22 -15.26
C LYS A 75 -7.41 -2.58 -13.84
N VAL A 76 -8.41 -2.83 -13.02
CA VAL A 76 -8.26 -3.03 -11.58
C VAL A 76 -9.05 -4.24 -11.10
N VAL A 77 -8.60 -4.85 -10.00
CA VAL A 77 -9.34 -5.92 -9.32
C VAL A 77 -9.62 -5.45 -7.89
N PRO A 78 -10.89 -5.48 -7.44
CA PRO A 78 -11.24 -5.13 -6.07
C PRO A 78 -10.51 -6.03 -5.06
N LEU A 79 -9.97 -5.44 -3.99
CA LEU A 79 -9.18 -6.17 -3.00
C LEU A 79 -10.02 -7.19 -2.23
N ASP A 80 -11.29 -6.91 -1.95
CA ASP A 80 -12.20 -7.86 -1.30
C ASP A 80 -12.34 -9.15 -2.11
N LYS A 81 -12.43 -9.05 -3.45
CA LYS A 81 -12.49 -10.20 -4.35
C LYS A 81 -11.20 -11.00 -4.33
N VAL A 82 -10.06 -10.31 -4.31
CA VAL A 82 -8.75 -10.96 -4.25
C VAL A 82 -8.57 -11.74 -2.94
N LEU A 83 -9.10 -11.22 -1.84
CA LEU A 83 -9.02 -11.84 -0.51
C LEU A 83 -10.14 -12.85 -0.22
N GLU A 84 -11.08 -13.07 -1.12
CA GLU A 84 -12.24 -13.96 -0.92
C GLU A 84 -11.85 -15.41 -0.58
N ARG A 85 -10.66 -15.87 -0.99
CA ARG A 85 -10.12 -17.20 -0.69
C ARG A 85 -9.30 -17.27 0.59
N VAL A 86 -9.09 -16.15 1.26
CA VAL A 86 -8.32 -16.09 2.51
C VAL A 86 -9.24 -16.40 3.68
N ALA A 87 -9.05 -17.56 4.29
CA ALA A 87 -9.80 -17.93 5.48
C ALA A 87 -9.30 -17.17 6.72
N ILE A 88 -10.15 -16.31 7.28
CA ILE A 88 -9.82 -15.47 8.44
C ILE A 88 -10.07 -16.26 9.73
N VAL A 89 -9.09 -16.24 10.63
CA VAL A 89 -9.25 -16.76 11.98
C VAL A 89 -10.10 -15.81 12.81
N SER A 90 -11.35 -16.19 13.07
CA SER A 90 -12.27 -15.42 13.90
C SER A 90 -13.21 -16.35 14.68
N ASP A 91 -13.20 -16.25 16.00
CA ASP A 91 -14.12 -16.99 16.87
C ASP A 91 -15.57 -16.51 16.74
N ASN A 92 -15.74 -15.26 16.29
CA ASN A 92 -17.05 -14.64 16.16
C ASN A 92 -17.07 -13.65 14.97
N PRO A 93 -17.86 -13.93 13.92
CA PRO A 93 -17.99 -13.04 12.75
C PRO A 93 -18.40 -11.61 13.08
N THR A 94 -19.13 -11.37 14.18
CA THR A 94 -19.52 -10.01 14.60
C THR A 94 -18.32 -9.17 15.03
N GLN A 95 -17.20 -9.76 15.33
CA GLN A 95 -15.97 -9.09 15.72
C GLN A 95 -15.09 -8.67 14.53
N LEU A 96 -15.45 -9.05 13.31
CA LEU A 96 -14.67 -8.68 12.11
C LEU A 96 -14.57 -7.16 11.92
N SER A 97 -15.51 -6.38 12.49
CA SER A 97 -15.42 -4.91 12.55
C SER A 97 -14.18 -4.38 13.33
N GLN A 98 -13.55 -5.23 14.13
CA GLN A 98 -12.33 -4.91 14.90
C GLN A 98 -11.04 -5.27 14.12
N TYR A 99 -11.17 -5.90 12.95
CA TYR A 99 -10.03 -6.33 12.16
C TYR A 99 -9.56 -5.22 11.23
N TYR A 100 -8.30 -5.31 10.86
CA TYR A 100 -7.64 -4.39 9.93
C TYR A 100 -6.60 -5.13 9.08
N LEU A 101 -6.23 -4.51 7.99
CA LEU A 101 -5.20 -4.97 7.07
C LEU A 101 -4.03 -3.99 7.12
N VAL A 102 -2.82 -4.47 7.34
CA VAL A 102 -1.58 -3.72 7.16
C VAL A 102 -0.99 -4.11 5.82
N CYS A 103 -1.02 -3.20 4.87
CA CYS A 103 -0.53 -3.38 3.51
C CYS A 103 0.89 -2.80 3.41
N SER A 104 1.91 -3.67 3.40
CA SER A 104 3.32 -3.28 3.46
C SER A 104 4.00 -3.40 2.10
N ALA A 105 4.76 -2.36 1.73
CA ALA A 105 5.54 -2.29 0.52
C ALA A 105 6.99 -2.79 0.73
N THR A 106 7.70 -3.00 -0.37
CA THR A 106 9.10 -3.44 -0.37
C THR A 106 10.09 -2.41 0.16
N ASP A 107 9.72 -1.12 0.17
CA ASP A 107 10.52 -0.02 0.73
C ASP A 107 10.35 0.14 2.24
N GLY A 108 9.47 -0.67 2.86
CA GLY A 108 9.14 -0.62 4.28
C GLY A 108 8.02 0.35 4.63
N SER A 109 7.46 1.08 3.68
CA SER A 109 6.23 1.84 3.91
C SER A 109 5.03 0.90 4.08
N PHE A 110 4.00 1.37 4.77
CA PHE A 110 2.78 0.60 4.95
C PHE A 110 1.57 1.52 5.11
N GLU A 111 0.41 0.97 4.74
CA GLU A 111 -0.89 1.61 4.89
C GLU A 111 -1.87 0.67 5.58
N VAL A 112 -2.85 1.24 6.27
CA VAL A 112 -3.82 0.47 7.04
C VAL A 112 -5.22 0.69 6.48
N PHE A 113 -5.95 -0.41 6.30
CA PHE A 113 -7.36 -0.42 5.94
C PHE A 113 -8.14 -1.17 7.00
N SER A 114 -9.30 -0.66 7.39
CA SER A 114 -10.19 -1.38 8.27
C SER A 114 -10.94 -2.49 7.51
N TRP A 115 -11.34 -3.53 8.22
CA TRP A 115 -12.21 -4.56 7.66
C TRP A 115 -13.51 -3.97 7.11
N ASN A 116 -14.09 -2.99 7.81
CA ASN A 116 -15.34 -2.35 7.40
C ASN A 116 -15.19 -1.51 6.14
N GLU A 117 -14.05 -0.88 5.89
CA GLU A 117 -13.80 -0.19 4.62
C GLU A 117 -13.84 -1.16 3.45
N LEU A 118 -13.37 -2.39 3.67
CA LEU A 118 -13.28 -3.39 2.62
C LEU A 118 -14.61 -4.14 2.38
N TYR A 119 -15.33 -4.48 3.44
CA TYR A 119 -16.47 -5.41 3.36
C TYR A 119 -17.81 -4.83 3.79
N ASN A 120 -17.83 -3.65 4.40
CA ASN A 120 -19.06 -3.05 4.95
C ASN A 120 -19.24 -1.59 4.52
N ASN A 121 -18.74 -1.23 3.35
CA ASN A 121 -18.90 0.10 2.77
C ASN A 121 -19.96 0.05 1.67
N GLY A 122 -21.10 0.74 1.89
CA GLY A 122 -22.24 0.72 0.97
C GLY A 122 -22.01 1.41 -0.39
N SER A 123 -20.93 2.19 -0.53
CA SER A 123 -20.49 2.77 -1.82
C SER A 123 -19.66 1.80 -2.66
N GLY A 124 -19.59 0.55 -2.25
CA GLY A 124 -18.74 -0.43 -2.90
C GLY A 124 -17.29 -0.34 -2.43
N ASN A 125 -16.58 -1.39 -2.68
CA ASN A 125 -15.18 -1.50 -2.36
C ASN A 125 -14.36 -0.74 -3.41
N GLU A 126 -13.83 0.41 -3.06
CA GLU A 126 -12.98 1.22 -3.92
C GLU A 126 -11.49 1.03 -3.63
N ILE A 127 -11.12 -0.07 -2.99
CA ILE A 127 -9.73 -0.46 -2.74
C ILE A 127 -9.34 -1.49 -3.80
N TYR A 128 -8.37 -1.13 -4.64
CA TYR A 128 -8.06 -1.88 -5.85
C TYR A 128 -6.60 -2.29 -5.96
N LEU A 129 -6.37 -3.48 -6.54
CA LEU A 129 -5.09 -3.85 -7.11
C LEU A 129 -5.09 -3.51 -8.61
N LEU A 130 -4.06 -2.78 -9.05
CA LEU A 130 -3.86 -2.41 -10.44
C LEU A 130 -3.30 -3.60 -11.23
N VAL A 131 -3.93 -3.94 -12.35
CA VAL A 131 -3.48 -5.02 -13.24
C VAL A 131 -3.09 -4.53 -14.64
N GLU A 132 -3.54 -3.34 -15.05
CA GLU A 132 -3.13 -2.70 -16.30
C GLU A 132 -3.24 -1.18 -16.18
N SER A 133 -2.32 -0.44 -16.80
CA SER A 133 -2.36 1.03 -16.93
C SER A 133 -1.79 1.46 -18.26
N ASP A 134 -2.49 2.38 -18.95
CA ASP A 134 -2.10 2.90 -20.27
C ASP A 134 -1.83 1.78 -21.31
N GLY A 135 -2.61 0.70 -21.27
CA GLY A 135 -2.46 -0.47 -22.13
C GLY A 135 -1.25 -1.36 -21.78
N LYS A 136 -0.56 -1.09 -20.67
CA LYS A 136 0.55 -1.92 -20.19
C LYS A 136 0.06 -2.85 -19.09
N PRO A 137 0.13 -4.17 -19.27
CA PRO A 137 -0.22 -5.12 -18.23
C PRO A 137 0.76 -5.07 -17.06
N ILE A 138 0.37 -5.64 -15.92
CA ILE A 138 1.13 -5.60 -14.65
C ILE A 138 2.60 -6.03 -14.81
N GLU A 139 2.89 -6.95 -15.74
CA GLU A 139 4.24 -7.45 -16.02
C GLU A 139 5.18 -6.37 -16.57
N GLN A 140 4.61 -5.37 -17.25
CA GLN A 140 5.35 -4.27 -17.89
C GLN A 140 5.37 -3.00 -17.04
N LEU A 141 4.67 -2.99 -15.90
CA LEU A 141 4.69 -1.86 -14.99
C LEU A 141 6.01 -1.85 -14.19
N GLU A 142 6.63 -0.68 -14.08
CA GLU A 142 7.86 -0.49 -13.31
C GLU A 142 7.65 -0.84 -11.82
N ASN A 143 6.54 -0.37 -11.26
CA ASN A 143 6.13 -0.67 -9.89
C ASN A 143 4.97 -1.67 -9.93
N ARG A 144 5.27 -2.96 -9.88
CA ARG A 144 4.25 -4.01 -9.83
C ARG A 144 3.62 -4.11 -8.44
N MET A 145 2.46 -4.75 -8.37
CA MET A 145 1.66 -4.88 -7.14
C MET A 145 1.36 -3.51 -6.52
N ILE A 146 0.53 -2.75 -7.24
CA ILE A 146 0.08 -1.42 -6.81
C ILE A 146 -1.31 -1.56 -6.19
N LEU A 147 -1.44 -1.09 -4.94
CA LEU A 147 -2.70 -0.99 -4.21
C LEU A 147 -3.06 0.48 -4.02
N PHE A 148 -4.32 0.83 -4.19
CA PHE A 148 -4.81 2.18 -3.92
C PHE A 148 -6.28 2.20 -3.51
N SER A 149 -6.70 3.27 -2.83
CA SER A 149 -8.10 3.58 -2.59
C SER A 149 -8.56 4.69 -3.55
N ASN A 150 -9.60 4.43 -4.33
CA ASN A 150 -10.19 5.41 -5.24
C ASN A 150 -11.11 6.42 -4.52
N SER A 151 -11.63 6.08 -3.35
CA SER A 151 -12.45 6.97 -2.50
C SER A 151 -11.65 8.03 -1.75
N ASP A 152 -10.31 7.89 -1.67
CA ASP A 152 -9.48 8.83 -0.95
C ASP A 152 -9.39 10.20 -1.63
N THR A 153 -9.56 11.27 -0.86
CA THR A 153 -9.36 12.64 -1.32
C THR A 153 -7.90 12.94 -1.62
N TYR A 154 -6.99 12.45 -0.77
CA TYR A 154 -5.53 12.59 -0.89
C TYR A 154 -4.91 11.24 -1.23
N ARG A 155 -4.97 10.84 -2.48
CA ARG A 155 -4.71 9.47 -2.94
C ARG A 155 -3.28 8.98 -2.73
N GLU A 156 -2.28 9.88 -2.63
CA GLU A 156 -0.91 9.48 -2.31
C GLU A 156 -0.78 8.82 -0.94
N ARG A 157 -1.67 9.17 0.00
CA ARG A 157 -1.59 8.65 1.38
C ARG A 157 -1.80 7.15 1.47
N ARG A 158 -2.64 6.61 0.57
CA ARG A 158 -2.89 5.16 0.50
C ARG A 158 -2.70 4.63 -0.92
N TYR A 159 -1.61 5.07 -1.56
CA TYR A 159 -1.13 4.59 -2.84
C TYR A 159 0.17 3.81 -2.62
N VAL A 160 0.06 2.49 -2.49
CA VAL A 160 1.16 1.58 -2.16
C VAL A 160 1.74 1.02 -3.44
N THR A 161 3.02 1.27 -3.71
CA THR A 161 3.76 0.70 -4.84
C THR A 161 4.68 -0.41 -4.34
N GLY A 162 4.79 -1.51 -5.09
CA GLY A 162 5.60 -2.65 -4.67
C GLY A 162 5.02 -3.33 -3.42
N LEU A 163 3.68 -3.41 -3.33
CA LEU A 163 3.01 -4.15 -2.25
C LEU A 163 3.53 -5.59 -2.20
N SER A 164 4.07 -5.98 -1.06
CA SER A 164 4.70 -7.29 -0.87
C SER A 164 4.01 -8.14 0.20
N LYS A 165 3.23 -7.50 1.08
CA LYS A 165 2.61 -8.19 2.20
C LYS A 165 1.31 -7.52 2.64
N ILE A 166 0.32 -8.34 3.01
CA ILE A 166 -0.90 -7.93 3.70
C ILE A 166 -0.97 -8.73 4.99
N THR A 167 -0.89 -8.07 6.14
CA THR A 167 -1.04 -8.71 7.44
C THR A 167 -2.41 -8.40 8.02
N ILE A 168 -3.18 -9.45 8.31
CA ILE A 168 -4.49 -9.32 8.96
C ILE A 168 -4.26 -9.23 10.47
N GLY A 169 -4.71 -8.15 11.08
CA GLY A 169 -4.63 -7.91 12.51
C GLY A 169 -6.00 -7.65 13.14
N LYS A 170 -6.04 -7.63 14.48
CA LYS A 170 -7.22 -7.29 15.28
C LYS A 170 -6.86 -6.23 16.31
N ALA A 171 -7.63 -5.16 16.40
CA ALA A 171 -7.46 -4.11 17.39
C ALA A 171 -7.76 -4.63 18.81
N GLY A 172 -7.03 -4.14 19.83
CA GLY A 172 -7.26 -4.49 21.23
C GLY A 172 -6.59 -5.78 21.72
N LYS A 173 -5.64 -6.32 20.95
CA LYS A 173 -4.74 -7.40 21.40
C LYS A 173 -3.28 -6.96 21.33
#